data_8bf08bfcd02f3c6cae365c8b6bf52cf3
#
_entry.id   8bf08bfcd02f3c6cae365c8b6bf52cf3
#
_cell.length_a   1.000
_cell.length_b   1.000
_cell.length_c   1.000
_cell.angle_alpha   90.00
_cell.angle_beta   90.00
_cell.angle_gamma   90.00
#
_symmetry.space_group_name_H-M   'P 1'
#
loop_
_entity.id
_entity.type
_entity.pdbx_description
1 polymer ?
#
loop_
_entity_poly.entity_id
_entity_poly.type
_entity_poly.pdbx_seq_one_letter_code
_entity_poly.pdbx_strand_id
1 'polypeptide(L)'
;MKEINLISFLIGILFFGFITCKNNKTTKNITVETAVEIVEASFKKAQPMAMKIEGMVCALGCAASIEKNLNKTTGIKEAKVDFKAQKAILIFDPEVLTPNEVKQVVLNTGATYSVKDLQLLD
;
A
#
# COMPACT_ATOMS: atom_id res chain seq x y z
N MET A 1 -59.98 -28.80 5.88
CA MET A 1 -58.81 -28.38 6.72
C MET A 1 -57.45 -28.65 6.09
N LYS A 2 -57.33 -29.27 4.95
CA LYS A 2 -56.05 -29.51 4.28
C LYS A 2 -55.61 -28.43 3.26
N GLU A 3 -56.53 -27.58 2.87
CA GLU A 3 -56.29 -26.56 1.84
C GLU A 3 -55.57 -25.29 2.39
N ILE A 4 -55.72 -25.01 3.67
CA ILE A 4 -55.19 -23.77 4.30
C ILE A 4 -53.68 -23.86 4.49
N ASN A 5 -53.14 -25.07 4.68
CA ASN A 5 -51.70 -25.27 4.90
C ASN A 5 -50.87 -25.06 3.64
N LEU A 6 -51.43 -25.34 2.45
CA LEU A 6 -50.69 -25.20 1.18
C LEU A 6 -50.51 -23.73 0.80
N ILE A 7 -51.55 -22.93 1.02
CA ILE A 7 -51.52 -21.48 0.72
C ILE A 7 -50.59 -20.76 1.72
N SER A 8 -50.64 -21.18 2.98
CA SER A 8 -49.75 -20.62 4.02
C SER A 8 -48.29 -20.97 3.75
N PHE A 9 -48.03 -22.15 3.20
CA PHE A 9 -46.69 -22.60 2.82
C PHE A 9 -46.15 -21.85 1.59
N LEU A 10 -47.03 -21.58 0.60
CA LEU A 10 -46.66 -20.83 -0.61
C LEU A 10 -46.40 -19.34 -0.32
N ILE A 11 -47.14 -18.76 0.62
CA ILE A 11 -46.93 -17.36 1.03
C ILE A 11 -45.60 -17.23 1.83
N GLY A 12 -45.24 -18.24 2.64
CA GLY A 12 -43.96 -18.29 3.35
C GLY A 12 -42.75 -18.38 2.42
N ILE A 13 -42.85 -19.03 1.28
CA ILE A 13 -41.76 -19.15 0.31
C ILE A 13 -41.56 -17.84 -0.47
N LEU A 14 -42.64 -17.08 -0.73
CA LEU A 14 -42.55 -15.78 -1.41
C LEU A 14 -41.91 -14.68 -0.56
N PHE A 15 -41.94 -14.81 0.80
CA PHE A 15 -41.33 -13.82 1.68
C PHE A 15 -39.82 -14.06 1.96
N PHE A 16 -39.30 -15.27 1.63
CA PHE A 16 -37.91 -15.59 1.86
C PHE A 16 -36.97 -15.25 0.69
N GLY A 17 -37.53 -14.76 -0.43
CA GLY A 17 -36.79 -14.51 -1.67
C GLY A 17 -36.14 -13.13 -1.81
N PHE A 18 -36.23 -12.22 -0.85
CA PHE A 18 -35.68 -10.88 -0.97
C PHE A 18 -34.72 -10.47 0.16
N ILE A 19 -33.87 -11.41 0.60
CA ILE A 19 -32.60 -10.98 1.19
C ILE A 19 -31.59 -10.93 0.03
N THR A 20 -31.80 -9.98 -0.88
CA THR A 20 -30.70 -9.47 -1.67
C THR A 20 -29.74 -8.82 -0.69
N CYS A 21 -28.63 -9.47 -0.44
CA CYS A 21 -27.44 -8.79 0.05
C CYS A 21 -27.15 -7.64 -0.92
N LYS A 22 -27.69 -6.45 -0.63
CA LYS A 22 -27.15 -5.22 -1.16
C LYS A 22 -25.71 -5.15 -0.66
N ASN A 23 -24.80 -5.63 -1.49
CA ASN A 23 -23.39 -5.30 -1.36
C ASN A 23 -23.31 -3.77 -1.38
N ASN A 24 -23.29 -3.19 -0.21
CA ASN A 24 -23.06 -1.77 -0.01
C ASN A 24 -21.59 -1.49 -0.35
N LYS A 25 -21.26 -1.49 -1.65
CA LYS A 25 -19.99 -1.00 -2.16
C LYS A 25 -19.85 0.52 -2.02
N THR A 26 -20.90 1.19 -1.59
CA THR A 26 -20.95 2.66 -1.53
C THR A 26 -20.24 3.24 -0.30
N THR A 27 -20.06 2.43 0.76
CA THR A 27 -19.42 2.95 1.99
C THR A 27 -17.89 2.86 1.95
N LYS A 28 -17.32 2.08 1.02
CA LYS A 28 -15.86 1.96 0.88
C LYS A 28 -15.23 3.10 0.09
N ASN A 29 -15.99 3.75 -0.78
CA ASN A 29 -15.43 4.80 -1.63
C ASN A 29 -15.24 6.14 -0.90
N ILE A 30 -16.10 6.47 0.08
CA ILE A 30 -15.99 7.73 0.82
C ILE A 30 -14.76 7.72 1.74
N THR A 31 -14.45 6.60 2.35
CA THR A 31 -13.27 6.48 3.24
C THR A 31 -11.96 6.44 2.46
N VAL A 32 -11.96 5.88 1.24
CA VAL A 32 -10.78 5.84 0.38
C VAL A 32 -10.51 7.20 -0.26
N GLU A 33 -11.54 7.92 -0.71
CA GLU A 33 -11.36 9.28 -1.25
C GLU A 33 -10.83 10.25 -0.20
N THR A 34 -11.35 10.20 1.02
CA THR A 34 -10.86 11.06 2.11
C THR A 34 -9.43 10.69 2.52
N ALA A 35 -9.07 9.39 2.50
CA ALA A 35 -7.72 8.95 2.79
C ALA A 35 -6.74 9.28 1.66
N VAL A 36 -7.17 9.18 0.39
CA VAL A 36 -6.37 9.55 -0.79
C VAL A 36 -6.15 11.06 -0.83
N GLU A 37 -7.17 11.85 -0.53
CA GLU A 37 -7.05 13.32 -0.50
C GLU A 37 -6.14 13.81 0.64
N ILE A 38 -6.18 13.17 1.80
CA ILE A 38 -5.26 13.47 2.92
C ILE A 38 -3.82 13.08 2.56
N VAL A 39 -3.63 11.95 1.88
CA VAL A 39 -2.30 11.48 1.46
C VAL A 39 -1.73 12.37 0.35
N GLU A 40 -2.54 12.77 -0.62
CA GLU A 40 -2.10 13.68 -1.69
C GLU A 40 -1.80 15.11 -1.17
N ALA A 41 -2.58 15.61 -0.23
CA ALA A 41 -2.32 16.90 0.41
C ALA A 41 -1.03 16.90 1.23
N SER A 42 -0.57 15.74 1.72
CA SER A 42 0.66 15.58 2.49
C SER A 42 1.92 15.59 1.62
N PHE A 43 1.83 15.33 0.31
CA PHE A 43 2.98 15.24 -0.58
C PHE A 43 3.13 16.45 -1.52
N LYS A 44 2.88 17.65 -1.02
CA LYS A 44 2.97 18.89 -1.83
C LYS A 44 4.36 19.17 -2.40
N LYS A 45 5.40 18.57 -1.84
CA LYS A 45 6.79 18.75 -2.26
C LYS A 45 7.49 17.41 -2.48
N ALA A 46 6.77 16.43 -3.04
CA ALA A 46 7.35 15.12 -3.30
C ALA A 46 8.60 15.22 -4.17
N GLN A 47 9.71 14.71 -3.68
CA GLN A 47 11.02 14.74 -4.33
C GLN A 47 11.48 13.33 -4.69
N PRO A 48 11.85 13.08 -5.95
CA PRO A 48 12.41 11.80 -6.35
C PRO A 48 13.86 11.66 -5.89
N MET A 49 14.22 10.45 -5.48
CA MET A 49 15.56 10.09 -5.03
C MET A 49 15.96 8.72 -5.53
N ALA A 50 17.22 8.56 -5.86
CA ALA A 50 17.84 7.28 -6.17
C ALA A 50 18.98 6.96 -5.23
N MET A 51 19.15 5.68 -4.90
CA MET A 51 20.28 5.19 -4.13
C MET A 51 20.72 3.83 -4.62
N LYS A 52 22.02 3.55 -4.54
CA LYS A 52 22.57 2.23 -4.76
C LYS A 52 22.57 1.44 -3.45
N ILE A 53 22.09 0.20 -3.48
CA ILE A 53 22.02 -0.68 -2.30
C ILE A 53 22.86 -1.91 -2.58
N GLU A 54 23.94 -2.09 -1.84
CA GLU A 54 24.79 -3.27 -1.89
C GLU A 54 24.39 -4.25 -0.77
N GLY A 55 24.73 -5.52 -0.94
CA GLY A 55 24.46 -6.58 0.05
C GLY A 55 23.14 -7.33 -0.17
N MET A 56 22.40 -7.03 -1.22
CA MET A 56 21.24 -7.82 -1.61
C MET A 56 21.71 -9.12 -2.27
N VAL A 57 21.30 -10.26 -1.71
CA VAL A 57 21.67 -11.60 -2.23
C VAL A 57 20.53 -12.28 -2.99
N CYS A 58 19.29 -11.82 -2.87
CA CYS A 58 18.15 -12.37 -3.61
C CYS A 58 17.09 -11.32 -3.93
N ALA A 59 16.49 -11.47 -5.10
CA ALA A 59 15.46 -10.54 -5.57
C ALA A 59 14.14 -10.64 -4.77
N LEU A 60 13.70 -11.88 -4.49
CA LEU A 60 12.41 -12.12 -3.85
C LEU A 60 12.42 -11.84 -2.33
N GLY A 61 13.55 -12.00 -1.68
CA GLY A 61 13.67 -11.74 -0.25
C GLY A 61 14.20 -10.34 0.05
N CYS A 62 15.44 -10.06 -0.33
CA CYS A 62 16.13 -8.83 0.05
C CYS A 62 15.50 -7.58 -0.58
N ALA A 63 15.38 -7.54 -1.89
CA ALA A 63 14.84 -6.39 -2.59
C ALA A 63 13.37 -6.13 -2.22
N ALA A 64 12.56 -7.17 -2.16
CA ALA A 64 11.15 -7.06 -1.77
C ALA A 64 10.97 -6.59 -0.31
N SER A 65 11.85 -7.02 0.60
CA SER A 65 11.80 -6.57 2.00
C SER A 65 12.16 -5.09 2.14
N ILE A 66 13.18 -4.65 1.42
CA ILE A 66 13.58 -3.23 1.40
C ILE A 66 12.45 -2.38 0.80
N GLU A 67 11.92 -2.77 -0.37
CA GLU A 67 10.81 -2.09 -1.02
C GLU A 67 9.58 -1.99 -0.11
N LYS A 68 9.22 -3.09 0.54
CA LYS A 68 8.09 -3.13 1.48
C LYS A 68 8.29 -2.19 2.68
N ASN A 69 9.49 -2.15 3.26
CA ASN A 69 9.77 -1.30 4.40
C ASN A 69 9.80 0.17 4.03
N LEU A 70 10.37 0.51 2.87
CA LEU A 70 10.31 1.86 2.33
C LEU A 70 8.85 2.31 2.11
N ASN A 71 8.04 1.50 1.41
CA ASN A 71 6.64 1.84 1.13
C ASN A 71 5.74 1.91 2.38
N LYS A 72 6.17 1.35 3.52
CA LYS A 72 5.47 1.48 4.81
C LYS A 72 5.91 2.70 5.62
N THR A 73 6.97 3.34 5.23
CA THR A 73 7.54 4.47 5.97
C THR A 73 6.73 5.73 5.67
N THR A 74 6.24 6.38 6.73
CA THR A 74 5.54 7.66 6.60
C THR A 74 6.44 8.69 5.93
N GLY A 75 5.94 9.40 4.94
CA GLY A 75 6.71 10.36 4.14
C GLY A 75 7.31 9.77 2.86
N ILE A 76 7.16 8.48 2.60
CA ILE A 76 7.50 7.87 1.30
C ILE A 76 6.19 7.60 0.55
N LYS A 77 6.07 8.18 -0.65
CA LYS A 77 4.91 8.00 -1.52
C LYS A 77 4.97 6.70 -2.29
N GLU A 78 6.12 6.41 -2.85
CA GLU A 78 6.37 5.21 -3.64
C GLU A 78 7.86 4.87 -3.62
N ALA A 79 8.19 3.60 -3.51
CA ALA A 79 9.54 3.09 -3.63
C ALA A 79 9.57 1.83 -4.49
N LYS A 80 10.57 1.73 -5.36
CA LYS A 80 10.88 0.58 -6.21
C LYS A 80 12.33 0.17 -6.01
N VAL A 81 12.56 -1.12 -5.81
CA VAL A 81 13.89 -1.70 -5.64
C VAL A 81 14.20 -2.68 -6.77
N ASP A 82 15.21 -2.37 -7.56
CA ASP A 82 15.72 -3.26 -8.60
C ASP A 82 16.94 -4.04 -8.08
N PHE A 83 16.76 -5.34 -7.92
CA PHE A 83 17.81 -6.25 -7.48
C PHE A 83 18.97 -6.34 -8.47
N LYS A 84 18.68 -6.39 -9.78
CA LYS A 84 19.71 -6.55 -10.82
C LYS A 84 20.58 -5.30 -10.94
N ALA A 85 19.95 -4.13 -10.87
CA ALA A 85 20.66 -2.85 -10.87
C ALA A 85 21.22 -2.48 -9.51
N GLN A 86 20.90 -3.23 -8.44
CA GLN A 86 21.21 -2.89 -7.06
C GLN A 86 20.85 -1.44 -6.69
N LYS A 87 19.69 -1.00 -7.15
CA LYS A 87 19.25 0.38 -7.06
C LYS A 87 17.83 0.49 -6.50
N ALA A 88 17.60 1.45 -5.63
CA ALA A 88 16.27 1.88 -5.26
C ALA A 88 16.00 3.26 -5.85
N ILE A 89 14.77 3.44 -6.34
CA ILE A 89 14.23 4.73 -6.76
C ILE A 89 12.96 4.93 -5.96
N LEU A 90 12.81 6.10 -5.38
CA LEU A 90 11.66 6.41 -4.53
C LEU A 90 11.28 7.89 -4.64
N ILE A 91 10.06 8.18 -4.24
CA ILE A 91 9.51 9.52 -4.11
C ILE A 91 9.19 9.73 -2.63
N PHE A 92 9.74 10.75 -2.02
CA PHE A 92 9.55 11.06 -0.60
C PHE A 92 9.22 12.54 -0.41
N ASP A 93 8.71 12.87 0.76
CA ASP A 93 8.43 14.24 1.18
C ASP A 93 9.59 14.76 2.05
N PRO A 94 10.36 15.74 1.57
CA PRO A 94 11.49 16.29 2.31
C PRO A 94 11.09 17.10 3.55
N GLU A 95 9.81 17.43 3.71
CA GLU A 95 9.29 18.05 4.93
C GLU A 95 9.02 17.04 6.04
N VAL A 96 8.87 15.75 5.68
CA VAL A 96 8.57 14.64 6.61
C VAL A 96 9.80 13.80 6.89
N LEU A 97 10.62 13.55 5.87
CA LEU A 97 11.80 12.69 5.94
C LEU A 97 13.03 13.36 5.31
N THR A 98 14.16 13.20 5.95
CA THR A 98 15.44 13.54 5.34
C THR A 98 16.01 12.37 4.52
N PRO A 99 16.87 12.62 3.51
CA PRO A 99 17.56 11.56 2.78
C PRO A 99 18.32 10.58 3.67
N ASN A 100 18.88 11.05 4.78
CA ASN A 100 19.57 10.20 5.76
C ASN A 100 18.61 9.26 6.50
N GLU A 101 17.41 9.72 6.84
CA GLU A 101 16.40 8.85 7.47
C GLU A 101 15.91 7.79 6.50
N VAL A 102 15.70 8.12 5.23
CA VAL A 102 15.39 7.13 4.19
C VAL A 102 16.50 6.07 4.08
N LYS A 103 17.77 6.49 4.09
CA LYS A 103 18.92 5.57 4.14
C LYS A 103 18.85 4.66 5.36
N GLN A 104 18.50 5.16 6.53
CA GLN A 104 18.39 4.37 7.75
C GLN A 104 17.30 3.30 7.66
N VAL A 105 16.18 3.56 6.98
CA VAL A 105 15.15 2.54 6.73
C VAL A 105 15.73 1.33 6.00
N VAL A 106 16.57 1.57 5.00
CA VAL A 106 17.24 0.48 4.25
C VAL A 106 18.21 -0.28 5.16
N LEU A 107 19.06 0.44 5.89
CA LEU A 107 20.05 -0.17 6.78
C LEU A 107 19.41 -0.98 7.92
N ASN A 108 18.29 -0.53 8.46
CA ASN A 108 17.53 -1.21 9.49
C ASN A 108 16.77 -2.44 8.97
N THR A 109 16.61 -2.60 7.66
CA THR A 109 15.99 -3.77 7.06
C THR A 109 16.88 -5.00 7.15
N GLY A 110 18.21 -4.83 7.18
CA GLY A 110 19.15 -5.93 7.36
C GLY A 110 20.59 -5.45 7.50
N ALA A 111 21.35 -6.11 8.38
CA ALA A 111 22.71 -5.74 8.74
C ALA A 111 23.75 -5.85 7.59
N THR A 112 23.39 -6.56 6.52
CA THR A 112 24.28 -6.76 5.36
C THR A 112 24.16 -5.66 4.31
N TYR A 113 23.16 -4.79 4.42
CA TYR A 113 22.92 -3.75 3.42
C TYR A 113 23.81 -2.54 3.65
N SER A 114 24.30 -1.98 2.56
CA SER A 114 24.98 -0.69 2.56
C SER A 114 24.38 0.20 1.47
N VAL A 115 24.26 1.48 1.74
CA VAL A 115 23.71 2.47 0.81
C VAL A 115 24.86 3.32 0.28
N LYS A 116 25.01 3.33 -1.03
CA LYS A 116 25.97 4.14 -1.79
C LYS A 116 25.23 5.08 -2.73
N ASP A 117 25.92 6.08 -3.22
CA ASP A 117 25.46 6.95 -4.31
C ASP A 117 24.01 7.45 -4.14
N LEU A 118 23.72 8.06 -2.98
CA LEU A 118 22.44 8.67 -2.71
C LEU A 118 22.35 9.99 -3.49
N GLN A 119 21.38 10.08 -4.40
CA GLN A 119 21.19 11.22 -5.29
C GLN A 119 19.74 11.67 -5.27
N LEU A 120 19.51 12.96 -5.10
CA LEU A 120 18.24 13.57 -5.38
C LEU A 120 18.12 13.74 -6.90
N LEU A 121 16.96 13.41 -7.43
CA LEU A 121 16.64 13.54 -8.86
C LEU A 121 15.82 14.81 -9.03
N ASP A 122 16.15 15.61 -10.03
CA ASP A 122 15.41 16.84 -10.39
C ASP A 122 14.33 16.53 -11.44
#